data_c13010fcb7340d0cde6bf610c1f6445f
#
_entry.id   c13010fcb7340d0cde6bf610c1f6445f
#
_cell.length_a   1.000
_cell.length_b   1.000
_cell.length_c   1.000
_cell.angle_alpha   90.00
_cell.angle_beta   90.00
_cell.angle_gamma   90.00
#
_symmetry.space_group_name_H-M   'P 1'
#
loop_
_entity.id
_entity.type
_entity.pdbx_description
1 polymer ?
#
loop_
_entity_poly.entity_id
_entity_poly.type
_entity_poly.pdbx_seq_one_letter_code
_entity_poly.pdbx_strand_id
1 'polypeptide(L)'
;TKDRKEGSTRQLAKTAGLLKAIDDSSAEPCFFEEYGWDAYQPAIPDGKHHWNTPIMIPTKLDEIDHIIYLPRVSSHILAGKTLGFKLAVGFLRSDSRGEFHKGGKQFYAMYEEINHTPPIASKLRLIVSSGRSVLTLVGPNEGPTATPDYGLVIASKDLLAHEMLAYAWLQWNRQFETSSIA
;
A
#
# COMPACT_ATOMS: atom_id res chain seq x y z
N THR A 1 0.25 14.08 -20.51
CA THR A 1 -0.84 13.08 -20.51
C THR A 1 -1.91 13.57 -19.57
N LYS A 2 -3.03 14.01 -20.18
CA LYS A 2 -4.17 14.64 -19.52
C LYS A 2 -4.79 13.71 -18.50
N ASP A 3 -4.79 14.17 -17.25
CA ASP A 3 -5.90 14.08 -16.31
C ASP A 3 -6.72 12.78 -16.33
N ARG A 4 -6.15 11.69 -15.78
CA ARG A 4 -7.00 10.91 -14.91
C ARG A 4 -7.32 11.86 -13.76
N LYS A 5 -8.55 12.29 -13.66
CA LYS A 5 -9.14 12.81 -12.44
C LYS A 5 -9.20 11.65 -11.44
N GLU A 6 -8.05 11.25 -10.95
CA GLU A 6 -7.99 10.50 -9.71
C GLU A 6 -8.57 11.46 -8.71
N GLY A 7 -9.69 11.08 -8.10
CA GLY A 7 -10.23 11.84 -6.99
C GLY A 7 -9.08 12.04 -5.99
N SER A 8 -8.96 13.21 -5.38
CA SER A 8 -7.88 13.50 -4.44
C SER A 8 -7.87 12.43 -3.34
N THR A 9 -6.70 12.07 -2.84
CA THR A 9 -6.54 11.12 -1.71
C THR A 9 -7.38 11.57 -0.52
N ARG A 10 -7.49 12.87 -0.29
CA ARG A 10 -8.37 13.48 0.72
C ARG A 10 -9.84 13.09 0.49
N GLN A 11 -10.34 13.18 -0.74
CA GLN A 11 -11.73 12.81 -1.04
C GLN A 11 -11.97 11.31 -0.83
N LEU A 12 -11.01 10.47 -1.20
CA LEU A 12 -11.08 9.02 -0.94
C LEU A 12 -11.08 8.72 0.56
N ALA A 13 -10.21 9.38 1.33
CA ALA A 13 -10.15 9.24 2.79
C ALA A 13 -11.46 9.71 3.46
N LYS A 14 -12.09 10.76 2.94
CA LYS A 14 -13.40 11.23 3.40
C LYS A 14 -14.48 10.19 3.13
N THR A 15 -14.56 9.68 1.91
CA THR A 15 -15.56 8.67 1.50
C THR A 15 -15.40 7.36 2.27
N ALA A 16 -14.16 6.97 2.58
CA ALA A 16 -13.85 5.79 3.39
C ALA A 16 -14.07 5.99 4.90
N GLY A 17 -14.46 7.17 5.36
CA GLY A 17 -14.62 7.49 6.79
C GLY A 17 -13.29 7.69 7.54
N LEU A 18 -12.15 7.61 6.85
CA LEU A 18 -10.82 7.72 7.46
C LEU A 18 -10.57 9.13 8.00
N LEU A 19 -11.01 10.20 7.29
CA LEU A 19 -10.88 11.57 7.79
C LEU A 19 -11.58 11.77 9.11
N LYS A 20 -12.79 11.20 9.28
CA LYS A 20 -13.49 11.30 10.56
C LYS A 20 -12.68 10.64 11.69
N ALA A 21 -12.09 9.48 11.45
CA ALA A 21 -11.25 8.81 12.45
C ALA A 21 -9.98 9.62 12.79
N ILE A 22 -9.42 10.34 11.81
CA ILE A 22 -8.29 11.26 12.02
C ILE A 22 -8.74 12.46 12.83
N ASP A 23 -9.86 13.10 12.49
CA ASP A 23 -10.41 14.27 13.18
C ASP A 23 -10.78 13.94 14.64
N ASP A 24 -11.24 12.72 14.92
CA ASP A 24 -11.54 12.21 16.27
C ASP A 24 -10.25 11.89 17.09
N SER A 25 -9.07 12.03 16.49
CA SER A 25 -7.76 11.76 17.09
C SER A 25 -6.90 13.03 17.13
N SER A 26 -5.69 12.93 17.67
CA SER A 26 -4.68 14.00 17.59
C SER A 26 -3.79 13.92 16.36
N ALA A 27 -4.14 13.06 15.40
CA ALA A 27 -3.34 12.88 14.19
C ALA A 27 -3.64 13.96 13.15
N GLU A 28 -2.63 14.36 12.39
CA GLU A 28 -2.76 15.32 11.30
C GLU A 28 -2.75 14.59 9.96
N PRO A 29 -3.74 14.84 9.07
CA PRO A 29 -3.75 14.24 7.74
C PRO A 29 -2.69 14.86 6.84
N CYS A 30 -1.90 14.02 6.17
CA CYS A 30 -0.89 14.44 5.21
C CYS A 30 -1.19 13.78 3.85
N PHE A 31 -1.60 14.58 2.87
CA PHE A 31 -1.87 14.14 1.51
C PHE A 31 -0.78 14.68 0.58
N PHE A 32 0.13 13.82 0.17
CA PHE A 32 1.36 14.22 -0.53
C PHE A 32 1.11 15.01 -1.81
N GLU A 33 0.08 14.69 -2.58
CA GLU A 33 -0.27 15.39 -3.80
C GLU A 33 -0.70 16.86 -3.60
N GLU A 34 -1.12 17.23 -2.39
CA GLU A 34 -1.54 18.59 -2.06
C GLU A 34 -0.36 19.56 -1.90
N TYR A 35 0.85 19.04 -1.68
CA TYR A 35 2.07 19.85 -1.59
C TYR A 35 2.67 20.18 -2.98
N GLY A 36 2.09 19.65 -4.05
CA GLY A 36 2.49 19.90 -5.42
C GLY A 36 3.62 19.01 -5.92
N TRP A 37 3.93 19.21 -7.20
CA TRP A 37 4.89 18.35 -7.91
C TRP A 37 6.33 18.47 -7.39
N ASP A 38 6.70 19.67 -6.95
CA ASP A 38 8.05 19.99 -6.46
C ASP A 38 8.30 19.49 -5.01
N ALA A 39 7.25 19.01 -4.34
CA ALA A 39 7.37 18.40 -3.01
C ALA A 39 7.82 16.94 -3.06
N TYR A 40 8.43 16.51 -4.17
CA TYR A 40 8.98 15.17 -4.33
C TYR A 40 10.47 15.26 -4.68
N GLN A 41 11.22 14.30 -4.18
CA GLN A 41 12.66 14.17 -4.41
C GLN A 41 13.01 12.83 -5.05
N PRO A 42 14.12 12.75 -5.83
CA PRO A 42 14.56 11.49 -6.39
C PRO A 42 15.16 10.59 -5.28
N ALA A 43 14.87 9.31 -5.37
CA ALA A 43 15.47 8.30 -4.52
C ALA A 43 15.71 7.02 -5.34
N ILE A 44 16.69 6.23 -4.93
CA ILE A 44 17.07 4.98 -5.58
C ILE A 44 16.96 3.87 -4.54
N PRO A 45 16.26 2.77 -4.84
CA PRO A 45 16.26 1.60 -3.96
C PRO A 45 17.68 1.05 -3.76
N ASP A 46 18.00 0.65 -2.54
CA ASP A 46 19.30 0.04 -2.24
C ASP A 46 19.45 -1.31 -2.94
N GLY A 47 20.67 -1.61 -3.35
CA GLY A 47 21.03 -2.86 -4.00
C GLY A 47 20.63 -2.92 -5.48
N LYS A 48 20.45 -4.14 -5.99
CA LYS A 48 20.03 -4.36 -7.36
C LYS A 48 18.53 -4.09 -7.50
N HIS A 49 18.16 -3.26 -8.46
CA HIS A 49 16.76 -2.90 -8.71
C HIS A 49 16.42 -2.90 -10.21
N HIS A 50 15.13 -2.84 -10.52
CA HIS A 50 14.60 -2.89 -11.89
C HIS A 50 14.03 -1.52 -12.37
N TRP A 51 14.18 -0.48 -11.58
CA TRP A 51 13.78 0.88 -11.95
C TRP A 51 14.79 1.48 -12.93
N ASN A 52 14.29 2.04 -14.03
CA ASN A 52 15.14 2.71 -15.05
C ASN A 52 15.48 4.14 -14.67
N THR A 53 14.64 4.77 -13.85
CA THR A 53 14.82 6.13 -13.35
C THR A 53 14.73 6.15 -11.82
N PRO A 54 15.35 7.14 -11.15
CA PRO A 54 15.10 7.35 -9.74
C PRO A 54 13.61 7.49 -9.46
N ILE A 55 13.12 6.83 -8.43
CA ILE A 55 11.74 6.98 -8.01
C ILE A 55 11.55 8.32 -7.31
N MET A 56 10.41 8.95 -7.54
CA MET A 56 10.08 10.24 -6.92
C MET A 56 9.22 10.00 -5.69
N ILE A 57 9.74 10.32 -4.50
CA ILE A 57 9.10 10.16 -3.19
C ILE A 57 8.92 11.51 -2.50
N PRO A 58 7.94 11.67 -1.57
CA PRO A 58 7.69 12.94 -0.93
C PRO A 58 8.88 13.42 -0.09
N THR A 59 9.25 14.68 -0.20
CA THR A 59 10.23 15.33 0.68
C THR A 59 9.78 15.31 2.14
N LYS A 60 8.47 15.22 2.38
CA LYS A 60 7.88 15.09 3.71
C LYS A 60 8.40 13.89 4.49
N LEU A 61 8.93 12.86 3.81
CA LEU A 61 9.57 11.72 4.45
C LEU A 61 10.83 12.11 5.25
N ASP A 62 11.47 13.22 4.93
CA ASP A 62 12.66 13.68 5.67
C ASP A 62 12.32 14.25 7.04
N GLU A 63 11.09 14.75 7.20
CA GLU A 63 10.61 15.41 8.42
C GLU A 63 10.06 14.43 9.48
N ILE A 64 9.87 13.15 9.12
CA ILE A 64 9.32 12.15 10.03
C ILE A 64 10.41 11.21 10.54
N ASP A 65 10.26 10.73 11.78
CA ASP A 65 11.21 9.80 12.41
C ASP A 65 10.86 8.34 12.17
N HIS A 66 9.59 8.03 12.10
CA HIS A 66 9.10 6.65 12.02
C HIS A 66 7.94 6.51 11.02
N ILE A 67 7.92 5.38 10.34
CA ILE A 67 6.82 4.95 9.47
C ILE A 67 6.16 3.72 10.09
N ILE A 68 4.83 3.77 10.18
CA ILE A 68 4.00 2.61 10.52
C ILE A 68 3.10 2.33 9.32
N TYR A 69 3.17 1.14 8.78
CA TYR A 69 2.28 0.71 7.72
C TYR A 69 0.97 0.15 8.27
N LEU A 70 -0.14 0.58 7.70
CA LEU A 70 -1.48 0.07 8.01
C LEU A 70 -2.15 -0.52 6.76
N PRO A 71 -1.61 -1.60 6.18
CA PRO A 71 -2.14 -2.17 4.96
C PRO A 71 -3.45 -2.93 5.22
N ARG A 72 -4.31 -2.97 4.22
CA ARG A 72 -5.44 -3.89 4.18
C ARG A 72 -4.98 -5.28 3.76
N VAL A 73 -5.66 -6.31 4.25
CA VAL A 73 -5.53 -7.66 3.70
C VAL A 73 -6.52 -7.79 2.55
N SER A 74 -6.03 -7.75 1.31
CA SER A 74 -6.90 -7.61 0.14
C SER A 74 -6.31 -8.24 -1.12
N SER A 75 -7.17 -8.75 -1.99
CA SER A 75 -6.89 -9.05 -3.39
C SER A 75 -6.56 -7.78 -4.19
N HIS A 76 -5.93 -7.99 -5.34
CA HIS A 76 -5.68 -6.94 -6.32
C HIS A 76 -5.58 -7.54 -7.71
N ILE A 77 -6.36 -7.06 -8.67
CA ILE A 77 -6.46 -7.66 -10.01
C ILE A 77 -5.11 -7.71 -10.74
N LEU A 78 -4.26 -6.70 -10.63
CA LEU A 78 -2.96 -6.67 -11.29
C LEU A 78 -1.85 -7.32 -10.46
N ALA A 79 -1.86 -7.14 -9.15
CA ALA A 79 -0.81 -7.59 -8.25
C ALA A 79 -1.16 -8.89 -7.49
N GLY A 80 -2.29 -9.53 -7.82
CA GLY A 80 -2.79 -10.69 -7.10
C GLY A 80 -3.20 -10.42 -5.65
N LYS A 81 -2.46 -9.53 -4.99
CA LYS A 81 -2.68 -9.10 -3.60
C LYS A 81 -2.24 -7.66 -3.37
N THR A 82 -2.78 -7.03 -2.33
CA THR A 82 -2.30 -5.77 -1.79
C THR A 82 -2.22 -5.90 -0.27
N LEU A 83 -0.99 -5.92 0.22
CA LEU A 83 -0.59 -6.17 1.59
C LEU A 83 0.54 -5.18 1.96
N GLY A 84 1.43 -5.58 2.87
CA GLY A 84 2.49 -4.73 3.40
C GLY A 84 3.44 -4.16 2.35
N PHE A 85 4.05 -5.00 1.52
CA PHE A 85 5.00 -4.52 0.49
C PHE A 85 4.40 -3.48 -0.45
N LYS A 86 3.17 -3.68 -0.88
CA LYS A 86 2.54 -2.80 -1.87
C LYS A 86 2.12 -1.44 -1.29
N LEU A 87 2.12 -1.29 0.03
CA LEU A 87 1.74 -0.02 0.66
C LEU A 87 2.70 1.12 0.28
N ALA A 88 4.00 0.80 0.11
CA ALA A 88 5.02 1.77 -0.30
C ALA A 88 4.73 2.46 -1.65
N VAL A 89 3.92 1.85 -2.52
CA VAL A 89 3.44 2.48 -3.76
C VAL A 89 2.71 3.80 -3.49
N GLY A 90 2.15 3.97 -2.29
CA GLY A 90 1.52 5.21 -1.84
C GLY A 90 2.46 6.42 -1.79
N PHE A 91 3.77 6.20 -1.63
CA PHE A 91 4.77 7.26 -1.64
C PHE A 91 5.18 7.72 -3.04
N LEU A 92 4.87 6.96 -4.09
CA LEU A 92 5.32 7.28 -5.42
C LEU A 92 4.55 8.46 -6.03
N ARG A 93 5.27 9.39 -6.64
CA ARG A 93 4.70 10.38 -7.54
C ARG A 93 4.11 9.69 -8.77
N SER A 94 3.17 10.34 -9.45
CA SER A 94 2.39 9.72 -10.53
C SER A 94 3.23 9.26 -11.75
N ASP A 95 4.35 9.90 -12.03
CA ASP A 95 5.28 9.49 -13.10
C ASP A 95 5.99 8.17 -12.74
N SER A 96 6.52 8.05 -11.52
CA SER A 96 7.10 6.79 -11.02
C SER A 96 6.06 5.66 -10.96
N ARG A 97 4.81 5.97 -10.57
CA ARG A 97 3.72 4.99 -10.70
C ARG A 97 3.48 4.57 -12.16
N GLY A 98 3.65 5.49 -13.11
CA GLY A 98 3.55 5.21 -14.54
C GLY A 98 4.60 4.20 -15.01
N GLU A 99 5.86 4.31 -14.56
CA GLU A 99 6.92 3.34 -14.83
C GLU A 99 6.60 1.98 -14.22
N PHE A 100 6.27 1.95 -12.94
CA PHE A 100 5.89 0.76 -12.21
C PHE A 100 4.77 -0.04 -12.91
N HIS A 101 3.69 0.61 -13.36
CA HIS A 101 2.60 -0.07 -14.05
C HIS A 101 2.97 -0.60 -15.45
N LYS A 102 4.07 -0.15 -16.03
CA LYS A 102 4.63 -0.65 -17.29
C LYS A 102 5.73 -1.69 -17.08
N GLY A 103 6.07 -2.02 -15.85
CA GLY A 103 7.17 -2.92 -15.48
C GLY A 103 7.04 -4.36 -16.00
N GLY A 104 5.87 -4.76 -16.49
CA GLY A 104 5.66 -6.09 -17.07
C GLY A 104 6.04 -7.20 -16.09
N LYS A 105 7.04 -8.03 -16.46
CA LYS A 105 7.52 -9.13 -15.61
C LYS A 105 8.21 -8.66 -14.33
N GLN A 106 8.77 -7.43 -14.30
CA GLN A 106 9.43 -6.85 -13.14
C GLN A 106 8.45 -6.19 -12.16
N PHE A 107 7.17 -6.10 -12.48
CA PHE A 107 6.15 -5.41 -11.67
C PHE A 107 6.20 -5.79 -10.18
N TYR A 108 6.35 -7.07 -9.87
CA TYR A 108 6.40 -7.55 -8.48
C TYR A 108 7.69 -7.14 -7.77
N ALA A 109 8.84 -7.27 -8.45
CA ALA A 109 10.12 -6.84 -7.92
C ALA A 109 10.12 -5.32 -7.67
N MET A 110 9.65 -4.54 -8.63
CA MET A 110 9.63 -3.09 -8.53
C MET A 110 8.83 -2.57 -7.34
N TYR A 111 7.66 -3.14 -7.01
CA TYR A 111 6.92 -2.65 -5.84
C TYR A 111 7.55 -3.10 -4.51
N GLU A 112 8.22 -4.23 -4.50
CA GLU A 112 9.01 -4.68 -3.35
C GLU A 112 10.19 -3.75 -3.11
N GLU A 113 10.93 -3.43 -4.17
CA GLU A 113 12.12 -2.57 -4.15
C GLU A 113 11.87 -1.16 -3.60
N ILE A 114 10.66 -0.62 -3.74
CA ILE A 114 10.31 0.69 -3.15
C ILE A 114 10.59 0.70 -1.64
N ASN A 115 10.35 -0.43 -0.96
CA ASN A 115 10.58 -0.56 0.48
C ASN A 115 12.07 -0.57 0.85
N HIS A 116 12.97 -0.81 -0.12
CA HIS A 116 14.42 -0.74 0.05
C HIS A 116 14.98 0.67 -0.20
N THR A 117 14.13 1.64 -0.46
CA THR A 117 14.54 3.03 -0.63
C THR A 117 14.94 3.60 0.75
N PRO A 118 16.16 4.15 0.91
CA PRO A 118 16.70 4.56 2.21
C PRO A 118 15.77 5.42 3.07
N PRO A 119 15.08 6.45 2.54
CA PRO A 119 14.14 7.26 3.34
C PRO A 119 12.94 6.49 3.87
N ILE A 120 12.60 5.33 3.27
CA ILE A 120 11.51 4.45 3.72
C ILE A 120 12.08 3.36 4.62
N ALA A 121 13.07 2.61 4.13
CA ALA A 121 13.66 1.47 4.83
C ALA A 121 14.19 1.83 6.22
N SER A 122 14.89 2.97 6.33
CA SER A 122 15.49 3.42 7.58
C SER A 122 14.46 3.85 8.64
N LYS A 123 13.22 4.13 8.24
CA LYS A 123 12.16 4.68 9.10
C LYS A 123 11.01 3.71 9.36
N LEU A 124 10.85 2.66 8.57
CA LEU A 124 9.80 1.65 8.77
C LEU A 124 10.06 0.89 10.09
N ARG A 125 9.08 0.95 11.00
CA ARG A 125 9.20 0.37 12.35
C ARG A 125 8.19 -0.71 12.65
N LEU A 126 7.01 -0.62 12.02
CA LEU A 126 5.92 -1.51 12.34
C LEU A 126 4.95 -1.62 11.15
N ILE A 127 4.43 -2.79 10.95
CA ILE A 127 3.37 -3.06 9.99
C ILE A 127 2.21 -3.69 10.76
N VAL A 128 1.00 -3.13 10.63
CA VAL A 128 -0.20 -3.62 11.32
C VAL A 128 -1.36 -3.71 10.33
N SER A 129 -1.94 -4.89 10.18
CA SER A 129 -3.11 -5.13 9.35
C SER A 129 -4.29 -5.64 10.18
N SER A 130 -5.49 -5.20 9.80
CA SER A 130 -6.73 -5.82 10.25
C SER A 130 -7.15 -6.88 9.23
N GLY A 131 -7.35 -8.10 9.69
CA GLY A 131 -7.90 -9.21 8.92
C GLY A 131 -9.36 -9.51 9.26
N ARG A 132 -10.09 -8.54 9.83
CA ARG A 132 -11.51 -8.70 10.19
C ARG A 132 -12.42 -8.74 8.95
N SER A 133 -12.09 -7.98 7.92
CA SER A 133 -12.79 -7.98 6.65
C SER A 133 -11.76 -8.07 5.54
N VAL A 134 -11.85 -9.09 4.70
CA VAL A 134 -10.85 -9.45 3.70
C VAL A 134 -11.48 -9.41 2.32
N LEU A 135 -10.98 -8.56 1.44
CA LEU A 135 -11.39 -8.56 0.04
C LEU A 135 -10.69 -9.71 -0.68
N THR A 136 -11.41 -10.76 -0.99
CA THR A 136 -10.85 -12.07 -1.37
C THR A 136 -10.58 -12.22 -2.85
N LEU A 137 -11.40 -11.61 -3.70
CA LEU A 137 -11.28 -11.68 -5.16
C LEU A 137 -11.37 -10.28 -5.79
N VAL A 138 -10.90 -10.14 -7.01
CA VAL A 138 -10.88 -8.91 -7.79
C VAL A 138 -10.02 -7.83 -7.10
N GLY A 139 -10.60 -6.85 -6.44
CA GLY A 139 -9.88 -5.76 -5.79
C GLY A 139 -9.07 -4.86 -6.77
N PRO A 140 -8.56 -3.75 -6.29
CA PRO A 140 -8.49 -3.33 -4.88
C PRO A 140 -9.73 -2.56 -4.38
N ASN A 141 -10.62 -2.08 -5.28
CA ASN A 141 -11.69 -1.15 -4.92
C ASN A 141 -12.95 -1.88 -4.48
N GLU A 142 -13.30 -2.93 -5.18
CA GLU A 142 -14.54 -3.71 -5.01
C GLU A 142 -14.28 -5.19 -5.29
N GLY A 143 -15.17 -6.03 -4.84
CA GLY A 143 -15.15 -7.47 -5.02
C GLY A 143 -15.74 -8.20 -3.82
N PRO A 144 -15.83 -9.54 -3.89
CA PRO A 144 -16.25 -10.35 -2.78
C PRO A 144 -15.41 -10.12 -1.53
N THR A 145 -16.08 -10.03 -0.39
CA THR A 145 -15.45 -9.77 0.91
C THR A 145 -15.85 -10.82 1.92
N ALA A 146 -14.88 -11.53 2.46
CA ALA A 146 -15.08 -12.42 3.58
C ALA A 146 -15.02 -11.65 4.91
N THR A 147 -15.92 -11.99 5.83
CA THR A 147 -15.89 -11.52 7.21
C THR A 147 -15.80 -12.76 8.11
N PRO A 148 -14.58 -13.25 8.38
CA PRO A 148 -14.42 -14.45 9.20
C PRO A 148 -14.92 -14.22 10.64
N ASP A 149 -15.34 -15.30 11.31
CA ASP A 149 -15.86 -15.26 12.68
C ASP A 149 -14.85 -14.68 13.68
N TYR A 150 -13.57 -14.82 13.37
CA TYR A 150 -12.47 -14.26 14.17
C TYR A 150 -11.88 -13.04 13.48
N GLY A 151 -11.91 -11.91 14.18
CA GLY A 151 -11.10 -10.76 13.77
C GLY A 151 -9.62 -11.05 14.04
N LEU A 152 -8.77 -10.92 13.01
CA LEU A 152 -7.33 -11.08 13.13
C LEU A 152 -6.63 -9.73 13.04
N VAL A 153 -5.73 -9.45 13.96
CA VAL A 153 -4.76 -8.33 13.84
C VAL A 153 -3.38 -8.94 13.64
N ILE A 154 -2.74 -8.57 12.54
CA ILE A 154 -1.40 -9.03 12.19
C ILE A 154 -0.45 -7.86 12.39
N ALA A 155 0.54 -8.02 13.28
CA ALA A 155 1.54 -6.99 13.54
C ALA A 155 2.95 -7.58 13.47
N SER A 156 3.88 -6.89 12.82
CA SER A 156 5.29 -7.29 12.74
C SER A 156 6.20 -6.08 12.53
N LYS A 157 7.42 -6.18 13.02
CA LYS A 157 8.53 -5.26 12.66
C LYS A 157 9.23 -5.70 11.37
N ASP A 158 9.06 -6.94 10.97
CA ASP A 158 9.60 -7.51 9.74
C ASP A 158 8.53 -7.52 8.65
N LEU A 159 8.81 -6.85 7.53
CA LEU A 159 7.85 -6.66 6.45
C LEU A 159 7.57 -7.99 5.72
N LEU A 160 8.57 -8.86 5.56
CA LEU A 160 8.41 -10.17 4.92
C LEU A 160 7.57 -11.10 5.79
N ALA A 161 7.85 -11.17 7.09
CA ALA A 161 7.06 -11.98 8.03
C ALA A 161 5.59 -11.53 8.05
N HIS A 162 5.34 -10.20 8.05
CA HIS A 162 4.00 -9.66 7.94
C HIS A 162 3.33 -10.08 6.62
N GLU A 163 4.03 -9.90 5.49
CA GLU A 163 3.52 -10.24 4.15
C GLU A 163 3.11 -11.70 4.06
N MET A 164 3.96 -12.61 4.55
CA MET A 164 3.71 -14.06 4.53
C MET A 164 2.44 -14.42 5.32
N LEU A 165 2.30 -13.90 6.54
CA LEU A 165 1.14 -14.20 7.38
C LEU A 165 -0.14 -13.56 6.82
N ALA A 166 -0.07 -12.31 6.38
CA ALA A 166 -1.21 -11.63 5.76
C ALA A 166 -1.65 -12.31 4.45
N TYR A 167 -0.70 -12.83 3.68
CA TYR A 167 -1.00 -13.60 2.48
C TYR A 167 -1.63 -14.96 2.80
N ALA A 168 -1.12 -15.66 3.80
CA ALA A 168 -1.72 -16.91 4.26
C ALA A 168 -3.17 -16.69 4.71
N TRP A 169 -3.43 -15.59 5.45
CA TRP A 169 -4.77 -15.21 5.86
C TRP A 169 -5.70 -14.87 4.68
N LEU A 170 -5.19 -14.16 3.68
CA LEU A 170 -5.93 -13.90 2.45
C LEU A 170 -6.30 -15.22 1.72
N GLN A 171 -5.34 -16.13 1.60
CA GLN A 171 -5.56 -17.43 0.93
C GLN A 171 -6.56 -18.30 1.71
N TRP A 172 -6.46 -18.32 3.03
CA TRP A 172 -7.44 -19.01 3.88
C TRP A 172 -8.86 -18.53 3.62
N ASN A 173 -9.07 -17.20 3.59
CA ASN A 173 -10.39 -16.63 3.36
C ASN A 173 -10.92 -16.86 1.94
N ARG A 174 -10.05 -16.98 0.94
CA ARG A 174 -10.44 -17.31 -0.43
C ARG A 174 -11.07 -18.70 -0.58
N GLN A 175 -10.66 -19.66 0.24
CA GLN A 175 -11.16 -21.04 0.16
C GLN A 175 -12.67 -21.13 0.48
N PHE A 176 -13.16 -20.27 1.34
CA PHE A 176 -14.57 -20.28 1.73
C PHE A 176 -15.50 -19.73 0.65
N GLU A 177 -15.01 -18.83 -0.22
CA GLU A 177 -15.83 -18.28 -1.30
C GLU A 177 -15.97 -19.23 -2.49
N THR A 178 -14.94 -20.01 -2.80
CA THR A 178 -15.01 -21.04 -3.86
C THR A 178 -16.01 -22.14 -3.54
N SER A 179 -16.29 -22.37 -2.26
CA SER A 179 -17.29 -23.34 -1.79
C SER A 179 -18.73 -22.83 -1.91
N SER A 180 -18.94 -21.53 -2.09
CA SER A 180 -20.27 -20.91 -2.18
C SER A 180 -20.75 -20.74 -3.63
N ILE A 181 -19.93 -21.07 -4.63
CA ILE A 181 -20.21 -20.92 -6.07
C ILE A 181 -20.42 -22.30 -6.72
N ALA A 182 -20.29 -23.38 -5.99
CA ALA A 182 -20.61 -24.75 -6.40
C ALA A 182 -21.96 -25.18 -5.86
#